data_96a221d03ff55eb281b08f323a973da0
#
_entry.id   96a221d03ff55eb281b08f323a973da0
#
_cell.length_a   1.000
_cell.length_b   1.000
_cell.length_c   1.000
_cell.angle_alpha   90.00
_cell.angle_beta   90.00
_cell.angle_gamma   90.00
#
_symmetry.space_group_name_H-M   'P 1'
#
loop_
_entity.id
_entity.type
_entity.pdbx_description
1 polymer ?
#
loop_
_entity_poly.entity_id
_entity_poly.type
_entity_poly.pdbx_seq_one_letter_code
_entity_poly.pdbx_strand_id
1 'polypeptide(L)'
;MFTPAVLRPTRAVLIGLFLVAPSLARAAELVVCPTCPVSSVRTAIAQAARGDTIRIQAGTYREGNILIDKPLTLVGEGEAVIDGNHEVEVLTVRADDVTVRDLTVANSGMSYVTDLAAIRVEGVRNCSIANNRVRDSFFGIYLAQVVACTVENNDVVGQAVSETSSGNAIHVWNADHLRIRNNHAQGHRDGIYLEFARACTIEGNVSERNLRYGLHFMFSEGNSYIRNTFRQSNAGVAVMYSKHVTMRENTFEDNWGAAAYGLLLKDISDSEVFGNRFIRNTTAIFAEGANRIAVDGNRFVRNGWAIRIMADSMGVVFAHNSFVGNTFEVTTNGTRSYNSFLENFWSDYRGYDLDRNGVGDVPHRPVRLFAVLVERYPQALILLRSPFLEMLDLAERVIPILTPRVLADYRPLMRSPR
;
A
#
# COMPACT_ATOMS: atom_id res chain seq x y z
N MET A 1 14.43 52.34 -89.48
CA MET A 1 13.38 51.29 -89.51
C MET A 1 13.48 50.52 -88.16
N PHE A 2 12.66 50.87 -87.23
CA PHE A 2 12.60 50.21 -85.94
C PHE A 2 11.27 49.54 -85.81
N THR A 3 11.23 48.20 -85.68
CA THR A 3 10.03 47.39 -85.40
C THR A 3 9.78 47.35 -83.88
N PRO A 4 8.53 47.53 -83.37
CA PRO A 4 8.26 47.42 -81.99
C PRO A 4 8.02 45.98 -81.51
N ALA A 5 8.56 45.61 -80.35
CA ALA A 5 8.39 44.31 -79.74
C ALA A 5 7.06 44.23 -79.02
N VAL A 6 6.27 43.18 -79.31
CA VAL A 6 4.98 42.87 -78.67
C VAL A 6 5.22 42.13 -77.36
N LEU A 7 4.86 42.75 -76.24
CA LEU A 7 4.80 42.10 -74.90
C LEU A 7 3.56 41.21 -74.83
N ARG A 8 3.77 39.89 -74.56
CA ARG A 8 2.71 38.95 -74.22
C ARG A 8 2.39 39.00 -72.67
N PRO A 9 1.15 39.00 -72.26
CA PRO A 9 0.85 38.98 -70.83
C PRO A 9 1.04 37.57 -70.26
N THR A 10 1.85 37.45 -69.19
CA THR A 10 1.98 36.28 -68.33
C THR A 10 0.74 36.07 -67.47
N ARG A 11 0.04 34.97 -67.65
CA ARG A 11 -1.06 34.54 -66.77
C ARG A 11 -0.48 34.08 -65.43
N ALA A 12 -0.76 34.81 -64.37
CA ALA A 12 -0.52 34.38 -62.99
C ALA A 12 -1.53 33.30 -62.59
N VAL A 13 -1.05 32.08 -62.31
CA VAL A 13 -1.86 31.02 -61.74
C VAL A 13 -1.84 31.22 -60.21
N LEU A 14 -2.94 31.67 -59.66
CA LEU A 14 -3.19 31.68 -58.18
C LEU A 14 -3.43 30.24 -57.74
N ILE A 15 -2.45 29.62 -57.07
CA ILE A 15 -2.60 28.38 -56.33
C ILE A 15 -3.21 28.75 -54.99
N GLY A 16 -4.50 28.50 -54.83
CA GLY A 16 -5.20 28.63 -53.54
C GLY A 16 -4.74 27.55 -52.57
N LEU A 17 -3.96 27.92 -51.56
CA LEU A 17 -3.58 27.02 -50.48
C LEU A 17 -4.81 26.87 -49.55
N PHE A 18 -5.55 25.78 -49.67
CA PHE A 18 -6.61 25.42 -48.73
C PHE A 18 -5.93 24.95 -47.41
N LEU A 19 -5.82 25.86 -46.45
CA LEU A 19 -5.53 25.49 -45.05
C LEU A 19 -6.72 24.72 -44.51
N VAL A 20 -6.64 23.37 -44.55
CA VAL A 20 -7.56 22.53 -43.77
C VAL A 20 -7.17 22.70 -42.29
N ALA A 21 -7.85 23.58 -41.61
CA ALA A 21 -7.75 23.66 -40.14
C ALA A 21 -8.21 22.31 -39.58
N PRO A 22 -7.41 21.65 -38.69
CA PRO A 22 -7.88 20.46 -38.01
C PRO A 22 -9.12 20.87 -37.18
N SER A 23 -10.29 20.36 -37.55
CA SER A 23 -11.45 20.48 -36.69
C SER A 23 -11.10 19.75 -35.37
N LEU A 24 -10.99 20.49 -34.28
CA LEU A 24 -10.98 19.93 -32.93
C LEU A 24 -12.33 19.21 -32.78
N ALA A 25 -12.31 17.90 -33.05
CA ALA A 25 -13.48 17.07 -32.81
C ALA A 25 -13.78 17.17 -31.30
N ARG A 26 -14.91 17.78 -30.97
CA ARG A 26 -15.39 17.85 -29.59
C ARG A 26 -15.71 16.42 -29.18
N ALA A 27 -15.20 15.98 -28.03
CA ALA A 27 -15.52 14.68 -27.46
C ALA A 27 -17.05 14.53 -27.39
N ALA A 28 -17.58 13.50 -28.02
CA ALA A 28 -19.01 13.21 -27.99
C ALA A 28 -19.37 12.48 -26.69
N GLU A 29 -20.65 12.56 -26.34
CA GLU A 29 -21.21 11.86 -25.20
C GLU A 29 -22.20 10.80 -25.68
N LEU A 30 -21.97 9.53 -25.32
CA LEU A 30 -22.88 8.42 -25.57
C LEU A 30 -23.53 8.01 -24.24
N VAL A 31 -24.84 7.86 -24.26
CA VAL A 31 -25.64 7.46 -23.09
C VAL A 31 -26.04 6.00 -23.24
N VAL A 32 -25.76 5.22 -22.16
CA VAL A 32 -26.17 3.82 -22.03
C VAL A 32 -27.22 3.73 -20.94
N CYS A 33 -28.39 3.20 -21.26
CA CYS A 33 -29.39 2.86 -20.25
C CYS A 33 -30.25 1.66 -20.68
N PRO A 34 -30.94 0.96 -19.77
CA PRO A 34 -31.75 -0.23 -20.11
C PRO A 34 -32.85 -0.01 -21.16
N THR A 35 -33.32 1.22 -21.28
CA THR A 35 -34.41 1.63 -22.22
C THR A 35 -33.93 2.52 -23.36
N CYS A 36 -32.62 2.83 -23.42
CA CYS A 36 -32.03 3.65 -24.46
C CYS A 36 -31.84 2.85 -25.77
N PRO A 37 -31.62 3.53 -26.91
CA PRO A 37 -31.20 2.86 -28.15
C PRO A 37 -29.91 2.07 -28.00
N VAL A 38 -29.00 2.52 -27.12
CA VAL A 38 -27.78 1.79 -26.72
C VAL A 38 -27.98 1.32 -25.28
N SER A 39 -28.23 0.03 -25.12
CA SER A 39 -28.49 -0.58 -23.80
C SER A 39 -27.33 -1.47 -23.33
N SER A 40 -26.24 -1.57 -24.09
CA SER A 40 -25.04 -2.37 -23.78
C SER A 40 -23.81 -1.48 -23.72
N VAL A 41 -23.02 -1.63 -22.66
CA VAL A 41 -21.74 -0.91 -22.45
C VAL A 41 -20.75 -1.28 -23.56
N ARG A 42 -20.67 -2.57 -23.91
CA ARG A 42 -19.82 -3.06 -25.01
C ARG A 42 -20.17 -2.42 -26.35
N THR A 43 -21.47 -2.30 -26.65
CA THR A 43 -21.95 -1.65 -27.87
C THR A 43 -21.59 -0.16 -27.88
N ALA A 44 -21.75 0.53 -26.77
CA ALA A 44 -21.35 1.93 -26.66
C ALA A 44 -19.85 2.13 -26.89
N ILE A 45 -19.01 1.29 -26.29
CA ILE A 45 -17.56 1.33 -26.50
C ILE A 45 -17.22 1.11 -27.99
N ALA A 46 -17.87 0.17 -28.65
CA ALA A 46 -17.64 -0.09 -30.08
C ALA A 46 -17.99 1.15 -30.96
N GLN A 47 -19.07 1.85 -30.63
CA GLN A 47 -19.55 3.03 -31.38
C GLN A 47 -18.76 4.31 -31.07
N ALA A 48 -18.19 4.42 -29.86
CA ALA A 48 -17.47 5.62 -29.42
C ALA A 48 -16.22 5.88 -30.24
N ALA A 49 -15.92 7.15 -30.51
CA ALA A 49 -14.64 7.60 -31.04
C ALA A 49 -13.63 7.80 -29.90
N ARG A 50 -12.34 7.96 -30.25
CA ARG A 50 -11.29 8.27 -29.28
C ARG A 50 -11.55 9.58 -28.57
N GLY A 51 -11.50 9.58 -27.25
CA GLY A 51 -11.72 10.75 -26.41
C GLY A 51 -13.18 10.97 -26.00
N ASP A 52 -14.11 10.15 -26.47
CA ASP A 52 -15.52 10.26 -26.11
C ASP A 52 -15.79 9.86 -24.65
N THR A 53 -16.91 10.35 -24.14
CA THR A 53 -17.43 9.97 -22.83
C THR A 53 -18.62 9.04 -22.97
N ILE A 54 -18.60 7.91 -22.29
CA ILE A 54 -19.72 6.97 -22.19
C ILE A 54 -20.33 7.12 -20.81
N ARG A 55 -21.57 7.61 -20.77
CA ARG A 55 -22.34 7.81 -19.55
C ARG A 55 -23.29 6.64 -19.36
N ILE A 56 -23.04 5.85 -18.31
CA ILE A 56 -23.80 4.65 -17.98
C ILE A 56 -24.79 5.00 -16.88
N GLN A 57 -26.07 5.05 -17.22
CA GLN A 57 -27.13 5.38 -16.27
C GLN A 57 -27.42 4.21 -15.32
N ALA A 58 -28.17 4.52 -14.25
CA ALA A 58 -28.58 3.53 -13.27
C ALA A 58 -29.22 2.30 -13.92
N GLY A 59 -28.77 1.13 -13.49
CA GLY A 59 -29.21 -0.17 -14.01
C GLY A 59 -28.14 -1.25 -13.79
N THR A 60 -28.53 -2.48 -13.97
CA THR A 60 -27.60 -3.64 -13.91
C THR A 60 -27.34 -4.14 -15.32
N TYR A 61 -26.09 -4.04 -15.74
CA TYR A 61 -25.58 -4.50 -17.04
C TYR A 61 -24.82 -5.80 -16.83
N ARG A 62 -25.48 -6.92 -17.16
CA ARG A 62 -24.85 -8.25 -17.07
C ARG A 62 -23.97 -8.49 -18.29
N GLU A 63 -22.81 -7.88 -18.24
CA GLU A 63 -21.81 -7.93 -19.29
C GLU A 63 -20.44 -8.20 -18.67
N GLY A 64 -19.67 -9.10 -19.26
CA GLY A 64 -18.29 -9.33 -18.89
C GLY A 64 -17.37 -9.29 -20.10
N ASN A 65 -16.06 -9.43 -19.92
CA ASN A 65 -15.05 -9.30 -20.96
C ASN A 65 -15.21 -8.02 -21.79
N ILE A 66 -15.51 -6.89 -21.13
CA ILE A 66 -15.64 -5.59 -21.77
C ILE A 66 -14.25 -5.02 -22.00
N LEU A 67 -13.84 -4.89 -23.25
CA LEU A 67 -12.52 -4.37 -23.65
C LEU A 67 -12.61 -2.87 -23.97
N ILE A 68 -11.76 -2.07 -23.34
CA ILE A 68 -11.53 -0.64 -23.65
C ILE A 68 -10.18 -0.52 -24.33
N ASP A 69 -10.19 -0.45 -25.67
CA ASP A 69 -9.02 -0.47 -26.55
C ASP A 69 -8.68 0.90 -27.17
N LYS A 70 -9.34 1.94 -26.71
CA LYS A 70 -9.12 3.34 -27.14
C LYS A 70 -9.30 4.29 -25.97
N PRO A 71 -8.69 5.50 -25.98
CA PRO A 71 -8.89 6.51 -24.96
C PRO A 71 -10.37 6.86 -24.83
N LEU A 72 -10.95 6.61 -23.67
CA LEU A 72 -12.37 6.86 -23.37
C LEU A 72 -12.52 7.24 -21.89
N THR A 73 -13.62 7.95 -21.61
CA THR A 73 -14.07 8.14 -20.23
C THR A 73 -15.38 7.37 -20.02
N LEU A 74 -15.36 6.38 -19.12
CA LEU A 74 -16.57 5.68 -18.66
C LEU A 74 -17.00 6.27 -17.33
N VAL A 75 -18.27 6.72 -17.26
CA VAL A 75 -18.84 7.38 -16.08
C VAL A 75 -20.15 6.74 -15.71
N GLY A 76 -20.27 6.28 -14.46
CA GLY A 76 -21.55 5.84 -13.92
C GLY A 76 -22.41 7.01 -13.42
N GLU A 77 -23.70 6.91 -13.60
CA GLU A 77 -24.70 7.81 -13.01
C GLU A 77 -25.69 7.03 -12.15
N GLY A 78 -25.77 7.42 -10.87
CA GLY A 78 -26.59 6.71 -9.91
C GLY A 78 -26.03 5.31 -9.61
N GLU A 79 -26.91 4.31 -9.54
CA GLU A 79 -26.49 2.92 -9.32
C GLU A 79 -26.23 2.19 -10.65
N ALA A 80 -25.19 2.58 -11.37
CA ALA A 80 -24.73 1.90 -12.59
C ALA A 80 -23.88 0.71 -12.21
N VAL A 81 -24.38 -0.53 -12.39
CA VAL A 81 -23.72 -1.77 -12.02
C VAL A 81 -23.32 -2.55 -13.27
N ILE A 82 -22.04 -2.87 -13.42
CA ILE A 82 -21.54 -3.82 -14.42
C ILE A 82 -21.26 -5.14 -13.69
N ASP A 83 -21.97 -6.19 -14.05
CA ASP A 83 -22.00 -7.47 -13.35
C ASP A 83 -21.43 -8.59 -14.22
N GLY A 84 -20.33 -9.21 -13.76
CA GLY A 84 -19.65 -10.33 -14.44
C GLY A 84 -20.29 -11.69 -14.21
N ASN A 85 -21.37 -11.76 -13.45
CA ASN A 85 -22.15 -12.97 -13.17
C ASN A 85 -21.31 -14.13 -12.57
N HIS A 86 -20.19 -13.81 -11.89
CA HIS A 86 -19.20 -14.78 -11.33
C HIS A 86 -18.57 -15.71 -12.38
N GLU A 87 -18.53 -15.33 -13.63
CA GLU A 87 -18.05 -16.21 -14.70
C GLU A 87 -16.75 -15.71 -15.36
N VAL A 88 -16.62 -14.40 -15.53
CA VAL A 88 -15.60 -13.81 -16.38
C VAL A 88 -14.94 -12.60 -15.75
N GLU A 89 -13.87 -12.11 -16.37
CA GLU A 89 -13.34 -10.77 -16.12
C GLU A 89 -14.37 -9.72 -16.56
N VAL A 90 -14.51 -8.61 -15.82
CA VAL A 90 -15.58 -7.65 -16.11
C VAL A 90 -15.11 -6.57 -17.08
N LEU A 91 -14.17 -5.74 -16.68
CA LEU A 91 -13.60 -4.64 -17.49
C LEU A 91 -12.10 -4.85 -17.73
N THR A 92 -11.66 -4.69 -18.98
CA THR A 92 -10.22 -4.70 -19.34
C THR A 92 -9.86 -3.42 -20.08
N VAL A 93 -8.91 -2.65 -19.54
CA VAL A 93 -8.37 -1.43 -20.14
C VAL A 93 -7.03 -1.74 -20.79
N ARG A 94 -6.95 -1.53 -22.12
CA ARG A 94 -5.72 -1.71 -22.93
C ARG A 94 -5.41 -0.49 -23.80
N ALA A 95 -5.84 0.68 -23.39
CA ALA A 95 -5.50 1.93 -24.06
C ALA A 95 -5.03 2.98 -23.04
N ASP A 96 -4.15 3.85 -23.49
CA ASP A 96 -3.71 5.01 -22.73
C ASP A 96 -4.85 6.02 -22.52
N ASP A 97 -4.70 6.89 -21.52
CA ASP A 97 -5.61 8.01 -21.27
C ASP A 97 -7.08 7.59 -21.02
N VAL A 98 -7.29 6.39 -20.46
CA VAL A 98 -8.64 5.92 -20.10
C VAL A 98 -8.97 6.33 -18.67
N THR A 99 -10.22 6.80 -18.48
CA THR A 99 -10.82 7.06 -17.17
C THR A 99 -12.03 6.14 -16.94
N VAL A 100 -12.06 5.44 -15.81
CA VAL A 100 -13.20 4.64 -15.33
C VAL A 100 -13.61 5.17 -13.96
N ARG A 101 -14.79 5.71 -13.84
CA ARG A 101 -15.22 6.29 -12.57
C ARG A 101 -16.72 6.19 -12.27
N ASP A 102 -17.02 6.28 -10.99
CA ASP A 102 -18.40 6.35 -10.45
C ASP A 102 -19.25 5.12 -10.79
N LEU A 103 -18.63 3.95 -11.02
CA LEU A 103 -19.29 2.69 -11.36
C LEU A 103 -19.28 1.72 -10.17
N THR A 104 -20.27 0.86 -10.13
CA THR A 104 -20.20 -0.41 -9.40
C THR A 104 -19.78 -1.51 -10.37
N VAL A 105 -18.67 -2.20 -10.08
CA VAL A 105 -18.19 -3.34 -10.87
C VAL A 105 -18.18 -4.55 -9.95
N ALA A 106 -18.92 -5.60 -10.30
CA ALA A 106 -19.18 -6.68 -9.38
C ALA A 106 -19.06 -8.07 -10.01
N ASN A 107 -18.94 -9.08 -9.15
CA ASN A 107 -19.09 -10.48 -9.49
C ASN A 107 -18.16 -10.94 -10.61
N SER A 108 -16.85 -10.64 -10.52
CA SER A 108 -15.88 -11.24 -11.44
C SER A 108 -15.83 -12.77 -11.22
N GLY A 109 -15.50 -13.52 -12.27
CA GLY A 109 -15.25 -14.95 -12.15
C GLY A 109 -14.07 -15.24 -11.21
N MET A 110 -14.02 -16.46 -10.72
CA MET A 110 -12.90 -17.02 -9.97
C MET A 110 -12.20 -18.09 -10.81
N SER A 111 -10.88 -18.05 -10.87
CA SER A 111 -10.10 -19.08 -11.58
C SER A 111 -8.81 -19.36 -10.84
N TYR A 112 -8.38 -20.62 -10.85
CA TYR A 112 -7.08 -21.03 -10.31
C TYR A 112 -5.94 -20.95 -11.35
N VAL A 113 -6.26 -20.61 -12.60
CA VAL A 113 -5.32 -20.57 -13.72
C VAL A 113 -5.12 -19.15 -14.25
N THR A 114 -6.15 -18.32 -14.16
CA THR A 114 -6.16 -16.95 -14.65
C THR A 114 -6.60 -15.99 -13.54
N ASP A 115 -5.91 -14.86 -13.44
CA ASP A 115 -6.22 -13.83 -12.45
C ASP A 115 -7.39 -12.95 -12.94
N LEU A 116 -8.63 -13.44 -12.80
CA LEU A 116 -9.82 -12.68 -13.21
C LEU A 116 -10.07 -11.49 -12.27
N ALA A 117 -10.27 -10.30 -12.84
CA ALA A 117 -10.46 -9.06 -12.12
C ALA A 117 -11.80 -8.38 -12.42
N ALA A 118 -12.28 -7.56 -11.49
CA ALA A 118 -13.37 -6.64 -11.79
C ALA A 118 -12.92 -5.54 -12.76
N ILE A 119 -11.77 -4.93 -12.50
CA ILE A 119 -11.15 -3.94 -13.39
C ILE A 119 -9.70 -4.32 -13.61
N ARG A 120 -9.36 -4.76 -14.83
CA ARG A 120 -7.99 -4.99 -15.26
C ARG A 120 -7.48 -3.80 -16.07
N VAL A 121 -6.25 -3.41 -15.83
CA VAL A 121 -5.54 -2.37 -16.59
C VAL A 121 -4.19 -2.93 -17.00
N GLU A 122 -3.91 -3.01 -18.29
CA GLU A 122 -2.75 -3.74 -18.78
C GLU A 122 -2.01 -2.97 -19.90
N GLY A 123 -0.70 -2.75 -19.73
CA GLY A 123 0.19 -2.20 -20.74
C GLY A 123 -0.09 -0.74 -21.12
N VAL A 124 -0.60 0.09 -20.19
CA VAL A 124 -1.10 1.44 -20.48
C VAL A 124 -0.42 2.52 -19.66
N ARG A 125 -0.61 3.76 -20.11
CA ARG A 125 -0.15 4.98 -19.45
C ARG A 125 -1.31 5.93 -19.12
N ASN A 126 -1.13 6.77 -18.09
CA ASN A 126 -2.03 7.88 -17.75
C ASN A 126 -3.48 7.45 -17.48
N CYS A 127 -3.72 6.25 -16.96
CA CYS A 127 -5.07 5.82 -16.64
C CYS A 127 -5.57 6.38 -15.30
N SER A 128 -6.89 6.50 -15.17
CA SER A 128 -7.55 6.91 -13.94
C SER A 128 -8.70 5.95 -13.58
N ILE A 129 -8.59 5.30 -12.42
CA ILE A 129 -9.64 4.43 -11.85
C ILE A 129 -10.10 5.09 -10.55
N ALA A 130 -11.27 5.75 -10.57
CA ALA A 130 -11.67 6.63 -9.49
C ALA A 130 -13.11 6.48 -9.03
N ASN A 131 -13.37 6.58 -7.73
CA ASN A 131 -14.71 6.59 -7.12
C ASN A 131 -15.55 5.34 -7.45
N ASN A 132 -14.94 4.21 -7.79
CA ASN A 132 -15.67 3.00 -8.12
C ASN A 132 -15.96 2.18 -6.86
N ARG A 133 -17.05 1.42 -6.89
CA ARG A 133 -17.37 0.36 -5.94
C ARG A 133 -17.08 -0.98 -6.58
N VAL A 134 -16.16 -1.73 -6.03
CA VAL A 134 -15.86 -3.10 -6.49
C VAL A 134 -16.40 -4.08 -5.45
N ARG A 135 -17.18 -5.06 -5.90
CA ARG A 135 -17.88 -6.02 -5.03
C ARG A 135 -17.68 -7.45 -5.51
N ASP A 136 -17.48 -8.35 -4.56
CA ASP A 136 -17.48 -9.80 -4.75
C ASP A 136 -16.68 -10.26 -5.96
N SER A 137 -15.44 -9.79 -6.05
CA SER A 137 -14.55 -10.07 -7.17
C SER A 137 -13.32 -10.84 -6.69
N PHE A 138 -12.79 -11.74 -7.52
CA PHE A 138 -11.59 -12.49 -7.20
C PHE A 138 -10.39 -11.55 -7.03
N PHE A 139 -10.01 -10.79 -8.08
CA PHE A 139 -9.23 -9.57 -7.94
C PHE A 139 -10.15 -8.35 -8.09
N GLY A 140 -9.94 -7.33 -7.26
CA GLY A 140 -10.71 -6.10 -7.39
C GLY A 140 -10.19 -5.26 -8.57
N ILE A 141 -9.11 -4.53 -8.38
CA ILE A 141 -8.44 -3.71 -9.41
C ILE A 141 -7.06 -4.31 -9.66
N TYR A 142 -6.82 -4.76 -10.89
CA TYR A 142 -5.56 -5.40 -11.29
C TYR A 142 -4.81 -4.52 -12.31
N LEU A 143 -3.62 -4.06 -11.95
CA LEU A 143 -2.78 -3.21 -12.81
C LEU A 143 -1.51 -3.99 -13.19
N ALA A 144 -1.28 -4.19 -14.47
CA ALA A 144 -0.09 -4.86 -14.98
C ALA A 144 0.62 -3.99 -16.03
N GLN A 145 1.93 -3.80 -15.88
CA GLN A 145 2.77 -3.06 -16.84
C GLN A 145 2.25 -1.64 -17.11
N VAL A 146 1.90 -0.90 -16.07
CA VAL A 146 1.29 0.43 -16.18
C VAL A 146 2.23 1.53 -15.70
N VAL A 147 2.09 2.72 -16.30
CA VAL A 147 2.90 3.89 -15.97
C VAL A 147 2.02 5.12 -15.72
N ALA A 148 2.31 5.86 -14.66
CA ALA A 148 1.66 7.13 -14.32
C ALA A 148 0.12 7.05 -14.19
N CYS A 149 -0.40 5.90 -13.77
CA CYS A 149 -1.83 5.72 -13.51
C CYS A 149 -2.21 6.15 -12.08
N THR A 150 -3.47 6.52 -11.90
CA THR A 150 -4.05 6.88 -10.60
C THR A 150 -5.20 5.94 -10.24
N VAL A 151 -5.17 5.40 -9.02
CA VAL A 151 -6.26 4.61 -8.43
C VAL A 151 -6.70 5.32 -7.16
N GLU A 152 -7.88 5.93 -7.17
CA GLU A 152 -8.27 6.80 -6.06
C GLU A 152 -9.73 6.71 -5.66
N ASN A 153 -9.99 6.87 -4.37
CA ASN A 153 -11.33 6.91 -3.78
C ASN A 153 -12.21 5.69 -4.15
N ASN A 154 -11.60 4.54 -4.43
CA ASN A 154 -12.36 3.33 -4.72
C ASN A 154 -12.67 2.58 -3.42
N ASP A 155 -13.85 1.96 -3.38
CA ASP A 155 -14.29 1.10 -2.28
C ASP A 155 -14.33 -0.35 -2.78
N VAL A 156 -13.29 -1.12 -2.43
CA VAL A 156 -13.03 -2.48 -2.92
C VAL A 156 -13.29 -3.48 -1.79
N VAL A 157 -14.42 -4.16 -1.85
CA VAL A 157 -14.87 -5.09 -0.81
C VAL A 157 -15.09 -6.48 -1.38
N GLY A 158 -14.33 -7.43 -0.88
CA GLY A 158 -14.42 -8.85 -1.21
C GLY A 158 -15.00 -9.68 -0.07
N GLN A 159 -15.15 -10.98 -0.30
CA GLN A 159 -15.60 -11.98 0.68
C GLN A 159 -14.64 -13.18 0.71
N ALA A 160 -13.36 -12.89 0.88
CA ALA A 160 -12.31 -13.91 0.91
C ALA A 160 -12.50 -14.87 2.09
N VAL A 161 -12.54 -16.15 1.80
CA VAL A 161 -12.68 -17.23 2.80
C VAL A 161 -11.36 -17.95 3.03
N SER A 162 -10.53 -18.11 2.02
CA SER A 162 -9.21 -18.75 2.12
C SER A 162 -8.19 -18.02 1.25
N GLU A 163 -6.92 -18.11 1.61
CA GLU A 163 -5.83 -17.49 0.85
C GLU A 163 -5.68 -18.05 -0.57
N THR A 164 -6.01 -19.33 -0.75
CA THR A 164 -5.87 -20.02 -2.05
C THR A 164 -7.01 -19.71 -3.01
N SER A 165 -8.17 -19.30 -2.50
CA SER A 165 -9.37 -19.02 -3.31
C SER A 165 -9.69 -17.53 -3.39
N SER A 166 -8.71 -16.66 -3.11
CA SER A 166 -8.94 -15.22 -3.05
C SER A 166 -7.76 -14.47 -3.66
N GLY A 167 -8.08 -13.45 -4.44
CA GLY A 167 -7.11 -12.50 -4.97
C GLY A 167 -6.94 -11.26 -4.08
N ASN A 168 -6.33 -10.24 -4.59
CA ASN A 168 -6.04 -8.99 -3.89
C ASN A 168 -7.08 -7.91 -4.25
N ALA A 169 -7.34 -6.98 -3.32
CA ALA A 169 -8.27 -5.88 -3.60
C ALA A 169 -7.69 -4.93 -4.66
N ILE A 170 -6.45 -4.48 -4.48
CA ILE A 170 -5.70 -3.72 -5.48
C ILE A 170 -4.39 -4.47 -5.71
N HIS A 171 -4.20 -4.98 -6.92
CA HIS A 171 -3.01 -5.74 -7.32
C HIS A 171 -2.21 -4.96 -8.36
N VAL A 172 -0.91 -4.81 -8.12
CA VAL A 172 0.01 -4.10 -9.00
C VAL A 172 1.18 -5.00 -9.34
N TRP A 173 1.40 -5.22 -10.62
CA TRP A 173 2.53 -5.97 -11.13
C TRP A 173 3.29 -5.17 -12.20
N ASN A 174 4.60 -4.96 -11.99
CA ASN A 174 5.49 -4.25 -12.90
C ASN A 174 4.94 -2.86 -13.30
N ALA A 175 4.95 -1.93 -12.34
CA ALA A 175 4.39 -0.60 -12.54
C ALA A 175 5.36 0.51 -12.14
N ASP A 176 5.18 1.68 -12.72
CA ASP A 176 6.02 2.84 -12.49
C ASP A 176 5.19 4.12 -12.28
N HIS A 177 5.58 4.96 -11.30
CA HIS A 177 4.95 6.24 -10.99
C HIS A 177 3.44 6.17 -10.73
N LEU A 178 2.95 5.08 -10.12
CA LEU A 178 1.55 4.95 -9.70
C LEU A 178 1.21 5.82 -8.50
N ARG A 179 -0.04 6.29 -8.48
CA ARG A 179 -0.65 6.91 -7.30
C ARG A 179 -1.86 6.11 -6.86
N ILE A 180 -1.78 5.49 -5.68
CA ILE A 180 -2.89 4.74 -5.05
C ILE A 180 -3.29 5.50 -3.80
N ARG A 181 -4.43 6.20 -3.84
CA ARG A 181 -4.79 7.10 -2.74
C ARG A 181 -6.25 7.05 -2.33
N ASN A 182 -6.48 7.20 -1.02
CA ASN A 182 -7.83 7.29 -0.43
C ASN A 182 -8.75 6.11 -0.79
N ASN A 183 -8.19 4.93 -1.07
CA ASN A 183 -9.00 3.75 -1.34
C ASN A 183 -9.31 3.03 -0.02
N HIS A 184 -10.45 2.35 0.01
CA HIS A 184 -10.79 1.38 1.03
C HIS A 184 -10.70 -0.03 0.44
N ALA A 185 -9.91 -0.90 1.09
CA ALA A 185 -9.65 -2.27 0.65
C ALA A 185 -9.96 -3.24 1.79
N GLN A 186 -10.96 -4.09 1.63
CA GLN A 186 -11.44 -4.99 2.68
C GLN A 186 -11.80 -6.37 2.15
N GLY A 187 -11.54 -7.41 2.98
CA GLY A 187 -12.09 -8.75 2.77
C GLY A 187 -11.50 -9.49 1.57
N HIS A 188 -10.25 -9.19 1.19
CA HIS A 188 -9.48 -9.90 0.18
C HIS A 188 -8.34 -10.72 0.80
N ARG A 189 -7.56 -11.43 0.00
CA ARG A 189 -6.33 -12.08 0.47
C ARG A 189 -5.34 -11.04 0.98
N ASP A 190 -4.96 -10.08 0.14
CA ASP A 190 -4.21 -8.88 0.51
C ASP A 190 -5.03 -7.64 0.11
N GLY A 191 -4.97 -6.59 0.91
CA GLY A 191 -5.66 -5.34 0.58
C GLY A 191 -5.00 -4.66 -0.62
N ILE A 192 -3.71 -4.32 -0.52
CA ILE A 192 -2.94 -3.73 -1.61
C ILE A 192 -1.67 -4.57 -1.79
N TYR A 193 -1.38 -4.97 -3.02
CA TYR A 193 -0.19 -5.76 -3.37
C TYR A 193 0.60 -5.07 -4.48
N LEU A 194 1.91 -4.90 -4.27
CA LEU A 194 2.82 -4.34 -5.27
C LEU A 194 4.02 -5.26 -5.48
N GLU A 195 4.27 -5.64 -6.72
CA GLU A 195 5.43 -6.41 -7.11
C GLU A 195 6.11 -5.77 -8.32
N PHE A 196 7.44 -5.66 -8.28
CA PHE A 196 8.26 -4.96 -9.27
C PHE A 196 7.78 -3.51 -9.53
N ALA A 197 7.30 -2.83 -8.50
CA ALA A 197 6.81 -1.46 -8.59
C ALA A 197 7.91 -0.45 -8.26
N ARG A 198 7.95 0.67 -8.99
CA ARG A 198 8.95 1.74 -8.80
C ARG A 198 8.31 3.10 -8.68
N ALA A 199 8.87 3.94 -7.83
CA ALA A 199 8.47 5.34 -7.66
C ALA A 199 6.96 5.54 -7.46
N CYS A 200 6.28 4.57 -6.82
CA CYS A 200 4.86 4.60 -6.54
C CYS A 200 4.57 5.28 -5.20
N THR A 201 3.44 5.97 -5.12
CA THR A 201 2.94 6.60 -3.89
C THR A 201 1.62 5.98 -3.48
N ILE A 202 1.58 5.44 -2.25
CA ILE A 202 0.40 4.84 -1.63
C ILE A 202 0.03 5.72 -0.43
N GLU A 203 -1.08 6.46 -0.53
CA GLU A 203 -1.39 7.51 0.43
C GLU A 203 -2.84 7.52 0.88
N GLY A 204 -3.05 7.68 2.20
CA GLY A 204 -4.38 7.88 2.78
C GLY A 204 -5.35 6.69 2.63
N ASN A 205 -4.85 5.49 2.27
CA ASN A 205 -5.71 4.33 2.09
C ASN A 205 -6.06 3.69 3.44
N VAL A 206 -7.23 3.07 3.50
CA VAL A 206 -7.64 2.19 4.60
C VAL A 206 -7.68 0.77 4.08
N SER A 207 -6.87 -0.10 4.67
CA SER A 207 -6.84 -1.52 4.34
C SER A 207 -7.10 -2.34 5.60
N GLU A 208 -8.19 -3.11 5.62
CA GLU A 208 -8.64 -3.79 6.82
C GLU A 208 -9.26 -5.16 6.55
N ARG A 209 -9.22 -6.02 7.57
CA ARG A 209 -9.87 -7.35 7.56
C ARG A 209 -9.52 -8.19 6.32
N ASN A 210 -8.27 -8.09 5.88
CA ASN A 210 -7.77 -8.95 4.82
C ASN A 210 -7.16 -10.22 5.43
N LEU A 211 -7.23 -11.34 4.70
CA LEU A 211 -6.82 -12.63 5.23
C LEU A 211 -5.33 -12.69 5.57
N ARG A 212 -4.49 -11.99 4.80
CA ARG A 212 -3.04 -12.03 4.97
C ARG A 212 -2.47 -10.66 5.30
N TYR A 213 -2.35 -9.77 4.33
CA TYR A 213 -1.70 -8.46 4.50
C TYR A 213 -2.65 -7.30 4.18
N GLY A 214 -2.55 -6.23 4.97
CA GLY A 214 -3.14 -4.95 4.58
C GLY A 214 -2.44 -4.36 3.36
N LEU A 215 -1.08 -4.39 3.35
CA LEU A 215 -0.26 -4.00 2.21
C LEU A 215 0.94 -4.96 2.09
N HIS A 216 1.28 -5.34 0.87
CA HIS A 216 2.42 -6.20 0.60
C HIS A 216 3.28 -5.63 -0.54
N PHE A 217 4.56 -5.37 -0.27
CA PHE A 217 5.57 -5.01 -1.25
C PHE A 217 6.53 -6.15 -1.49
N MET A 218 6.80 -6.45 -2.77
CA MET A 218 7.87 -7.38 -3.15
C MET A 218 8.71 -6.83 -4.29
N PHE A 219 10.03 -7.02 -4.23
CA PHE A 219 10.99 -6.69 -5.29
C PHE A 219 10.80 -5.27 -5.87
N SER A 220 10.53 -4.31 -4.99
CA SER A 220 10.12 -2.96 -5.35
C SER A 220 11.11 -1.91 -4.86
N GLU A 221 11.19 -0.75 -5.52
CA GLU A 221 12.18 0.27 -5.21
C GLU A 221 11.62 1.69 -5.25
N GLY A 222 12.07 2.55 -4.31
CA GLY A 222 11.74 3.97 -4.32
C GLY A 222 10.28 4.30 -4.08
N ASN A 223 9.54 3.41 -3.40
CA ASN A 223 8.12 3.60 -3.13
C ASN A 223 7.88 4.29 -1.79
N SER A 224 6.80 5.05 -1.72
CA SER A 224 6.36 5.72 -0.50
C SER A 224 4.96 5.31 -0.10
N TYR A 225 4.75 4.94 1.16
CA TYR A 225 3.41 4.81 1.71
C TYR A 225 3.25 5.72 2.94
N ILE A 226 2.24 6.59 2.84
CA ILE A 226 2.10 7.76 3.71
C ILE A 226 0.65 7.86 4.20
N ARG A 227 0.45 8.09 5.50
CA ARG A 227 -0.87 8.32 6.12
C ARG A 227 -1.91 7.24 5.83
N ASN A 228 -1.49 5.99 5.63
CA ASN A 228 -2.41 4.88 5.48
C ASN A 228 -2.78 4.27 6.84
N THR A 229 -3.91 3.58 6.88
CA THR A 229 -4.35 2.78 8.03
C THR A 229 -4.43 1.30 7.64
N PHE A 230 -3.70 0.46 8.36
CA PHE A 230 -3.65 -0.98 8.19
C PHE A 230 -4.11 -1.65 9.47
N ARG A 231 -5.28 -2.30 9.47
CA ARG A 231 -5.85 -2.85 10.69
C ARG A 231 -6.58 -4.16 10.51
N GLN A 232 -6.64 -4.95 11.59
CA GLN A 232 -7.43 -6.17 11.68
C GLN A 232 -7.15 -7.19 10.57
N SER A 233 -5.90 -7.22 10.08
CA SER A 233 -5.39 -8.23 9.15
C SER A 233 -4.40 -9.14 9.89
N ASN A 234 -4.04 -10.30 9.31
CA ASN A 234 -2.99 -11.14 9.92
C ASN A 234 -1.67 -10.39 10.03
N ALA A 235 -1.34 -9.56 9.04
CA ALA A 235 -0.28 -8.57 9.17
C ALA A 235 -0.73 -7.24 8.54
N GLY A 236 -0.34 -6.13 9.17
CA GLY A 236 -0.63 -4.81 8.64
C GLY A 236 0.08 -4.60 7.31
N VAL A 237 1.42 -4.66 7.32
CA VAL A 237 2.25 -4.48 6.13
C VAL A 237 3.40 -5.48 6.11
N ALA A 238 3.69 -6.02 4.94
CA ALA A 238 4.90 -6.78 4.66
C ALA A 238 5.70 -6.10 3.55
N VAL A 239 6.98 -5.81 3.82
CA VAL A 239 7.93 -5.27 2.85
C VAL A 239 9.06 -6.28 2.70
N MET A 240 9.18 -6.85 1.50
CA MET A 240 10.13 -7.92 1.26
C MET A 240 10.99 -7.63 0.02
N TYR A 241 12.29 -7.93 0.10
CA TYR A 241 13.25 -7.82 -1.02
C TYR A 241 13.21 -6.44 -1.71
N SER A 242 13.07 -5.37 -0.92
CA SER A 242 12.85 -4.02 -1.41
C SER A 242 13.87 -3.04 -0.86
N LYS A 243 14.05 -1.90 -1.49
CA LYS A 243 14.97 -0.85 -1.04
C LYS A 243 14.43 0.56 -1.32
N HIS A 244 14.99 1.54 -0.60
CA HIS A 244 14.61 2.96 -0.72
C HIS A 244 13.10 3.19 -0.51
N VAL A 245 12.54 2.48 0.49
CA VAL A 245 11.11 2.60 0.83
C VAL A 245 10.94 3.62 1.95
N THR A 246 10.00 4.54 1.78
CA THR A 246 9.64 5.54 2.79
C THR A 246 8.27 5.21 3.39
N MET A 247 8.22 5.05 4.72
CA MET A 247 7.02 4.69 5.50
C MET A 247 6.72 5.79 6.51
N ARG A 248 5.77 6.69 6.19
CA ARG A 248 5.52 7.87 7.02
C ARG A 248 4.08 7.99 7.51
N GLU A 249 3.92 8.34 8.78
CA GLU A 249 2.64 8.75 9.37
C GLU A 249 1.52 7.70 9.21
N ASN A 250 1.88 6.41 9.03
CA ASN A 250 0.90 5.34 8.92
C ASN A 250 0.45 4.86 10.31
N THR A 251 -0.73 4.28 10.35
CA THR A 251 -1.29 3.62 11.54
C THR A 251 -1.40 2.12 11.29
N PHE A 252 -0.77 1.33 12.17
CA PHE A 252 -0.83 -0.13 12.20
C PHE A 252 -1.55 -0.53 13.49
N GLU A 253 -2.76 -1.06 13.38
CA GLU A 253 -3.62 -1.24 14.53
C GLU A 253 -4.34 -2.58 14.53
N ASP A 254 -4.38 -3.22 15.71
CA ASP A 254 -5.14 -4.45 15.95
C ASP A 254 -4.82 -5.60 14.97
N ASN A 255 -3.57 -5.72 14.52
CA ASN A 255 -3.12 -6.86 13.73
C ASN A 255 -2.68 -7.98 14.67
N TRP A 256 -3.55 -8.97 14.88
CA TRP A 256 -3.37 -10.05 15.86
C TRP A 256 -3.37 -11.43 15.22
N GLY A 257 -2.49 -12.31 15.70
CA GLY A 257 -2.39 -13.70 15.27
C GLY A 257 -1.05 -14.33 15.66
N ALA A 258 -0.87 -15.60 15.43
CA ALA A 258 0.36 -16.34 15.78
C ALA A 258 1.61 -15.81 15.05
N ALA A 259 1.43 -15.29 13.84
CA ALA A 259 2.47 -14.68 13.01
C ALA A 259 2.04 -13.28 12.53
N ALA A 260 1.37 -12.51 13.40
CA ALA A 260 0.85 -11.20 13.04
C ALA A 260 1.85 -10.10 13.36
N TYR A 261 2.00 -9.20 12.42
CA TYR A 261 2.89 -8.05 12.50
C TYR A 261 2.15 -6.77 12.13
N GLY A 262 2.45 -5.66 12.81
CA GLY A 262 2.11 -4.35 12.29
C GLY A 262 2.90 -4.09 11.01
N LEU A 263 4.23 -4.29 11.07
CA LEU A 263 5.16 -4.12 9.96
C LEU A 263 6.20 -5.23 9.95
N LEU A 264 6.23 -6.01 8.89
CA LEU A 264 7.28 -6.98 8.59
C LEU A 264 8.28 -6.37 7.61
N LEU A 265 9.54 -6.31 8.00
CA LEU A 265 10.68 -5.91 7.17
C LEU A 265 11.54 -7.14 6.91
N LYS A 266 11.52 -7.66 5.68
CA LYS A 266 12.30 -8.84 5.31
C LYS A 266 13.20 -8.55 4.10
N ASP A 267 14.52 -8.71 4.29
CA ASP A 267 15.53 -8.46 3.25
C ASP A 267 15.35 -7.06 2.60
N ILE A 268 15.20 -6.03 3.45
CA ILE A 268 15.03 -4.65 3.03
C ILE A 268 16.26 -3.81 3.37
N SER A 269 16.57 -2.83 2.52
CA SER A 269 17.70 -1.92 2.80
C SER A 269 17.40 -0.45 2.50
N ASP A 270 18.21 0.44 3.09
CA ASP A 270 18.28 1.86 2.75
C ASP A 270 16.89 2.55 2.79
N SER A 271 16.15 2.33 3.87
CA SER A 271 14.75 2.73 3.97
C SER A 271 14.44 3.48 5.27
N GLU A 272 13.29 4.16 5.31
CA GLU A 272 12.87 5.00 6.43
C GLU A 272 11.50 4.59 6.98
N VAL A 273 11.39 4.52 8.30
CA VAL A 273 10.14 4.31 9.07
C VAL A 273 9.98 5.49 10.02
N PHE A 274 9.17 6.50 9.66
CA PHE A 274 9.11 7.77 10.37
C PHE A 274 7.69 8.16 10.79
N GLY A 275 7.52 8.56 12.08
CA GLY A 275 6.28 9.15 12.58
C GLY A 275 5.07 8.22 12.57
N ASN A 276 5.27 6.90 12.47
CA ASN A 276 4.18 5.94 12.41
C ASN A 276 3.65 5.58 13.82
N ARG A 277 2.44 5.05 13.85
CA ARG A 277 1.76 4.60 15.07
C ARG A 277 1.51 3.10 14.99
N PHE A 278 2.07 2.36 15.93
CA PHE A 278 1.88 0.92 16.10
C PHE A 278 1.07 0.67 17.37
N ILE A 279 -0.17 0.25 17.24
CA ILE A 279 -1.13 0.18 18.35
C ILE A 279 -1.72 -1.22 18.44
N ARG A 280 -1.55 -1.89 19.57
CA ARG A 280 -2.17 -3.19 19.86
C ARG A 280 -1.95 -4.25 18.75
N ASN A 281 -0.73 -4.37 18.24
CA ASN A 281 -0.35 -5.47 17.35
C ASN A 281 0.28 -6.62 18.16
N THR A 282 0.26 -7.84 17.63
CA THR A 282 1.05 -8.94 18.23
C THR A 282 2.52 -8.55 18.25
N THR A 283 3.09 -8.17 17.11
CA THR A 283 4.44 -7.58 16.99
C THR A 283 4.32 -6.29 16.20
N ALA A 284 4.82 -5.17 16.73
CA ALA A 284 4.72 -3.90 16.00
C ALA A 284 5.66 -3.87 14.80
N ILE A 285 6.97 -4.09 15.00
CA ILE A 285 7.94 -4.26 13.91
C ILE A 285 8.69 -5.59 14.09
N PHE A 286 8.68 -6.41 13.03
CA PHE A 286 9.54 -7.56 12.90
C PHE A 286 10.55 -7.30 11.78
N ALA A 287 11.86 -7.35 12.08
CA ALA A 287 12.93 -7.05 11.15
C ALA A 287 13.88 -8.25 11.02
N GLU A 288 13.97 -8.81 9.81
CA GLU A 288 14.83 -9.92 9.42
C GLU A 288 15.57 -9.51 8.13
N GLY A 289 16.90 -9.61 8.11
CA GLY A 289 17.69 -9.16 6.96
C GLY A 289 17.57 -7.65 6.66
N ALA A 290 17.14 -6.86 7.64
CA ALA A 290 16.93 -5.42 7.47
C ALA A 290 18.25 -4.66 7.64
N ASN A 291 18.65 -3.88 6.63
CA ASN A 291 19.95 -3.23 6.61
C ASN A 291 19.84 -1.71 6.37
N ARG A 292 20.51 -0.90 7.21
CA ARG A 292 20.57 0.56 7.09
C ARG A 292 19.17 1.19 7.03
N ILE A 293 18.34 0.86 8.04
CA ILE A 293 16.99 1.40 8.18
C ILE A 293 16.98 2.46 9.28
N ALA A 294 16.42 3.63 8.99
CA ALA A 294 16.12 4.64 10.00
C ALA A 294 14.68 4.42 10.54
N VAL A 295 14.55 4.19 11.85
CA VAL A 295 13.27 4.05 12.54
C VAL A 295 13.17 5.20 13.54
N ASP A 296 12.51 6.29 13.15
CA ASP A 296 12.57 7.55 13.88
C ASP A 296 11.19 8.15 14.18
N GLY A 297 11.01 8.68 15.39
CA GLY A 297 9.81 9.41 15.78
C GLY A 297 8.52 8.56 15.83
N ASN A 298 8.61 7.23 15.87
CA ASN A 298 7.45 6.36 15.88
C ASN A 298 6.90 6.15 17.29
N ARG A 299 5.63 5.77 17.38
CA ARG A 299 4.96 5.48 18.63
C ARG A 299 4.48 4.04 18.71
N PHE A 300 4.99 3.28 19.68
CA PHE A 300 4.67 1.88 19.95
C PHE A 300 3.83 1.77 21.20
N VAL A 301 2.54 1.44 21.08
CA VAL A 301 1.58 1.48 22.20
C VAL A 301 0.89 0.14 22.38
N ARG A 302 1.06 -0.48 23.56
CA ARG A 302 0.36 -1.69 23.99
C ARG A 302 0.47 -2.86 23.00
N ASN A 303 1.63 -3.02 22.34
CA ASN A 303 1.89 -4.17 21.50
C ASN A 303 2.38 -5.37 22.35
N GLY A 304 2.24 -6.58 21.84
CA GLY A 304 2.86 -7.75 22.45
C GLY A 304 4.39 -7.61 22.42
N TRP A 305 4.96 -7.44 21.25
CA TRP A 305 6.35 -7.04 21.04
C TRP A 305 6.39 -5.69 20.32
N ALA A 306 7.12 -4.72 20.85
CA ALA A 306 7.32 -3.47 20.12
C ALA A 306 8.30 -3.69 18.94
N ILE A 307 9.46 -4.27 19.22
CA ILE A 307 10.48 -4.58 18.21
C ILE A 307 10.96 -6.02 18.37
N ARG A 308 10.90 -6.78 17.28
CA ARG A 308 11.65 -8.03 17.12
C ARG A 308 12.66 -7.83 16.00
N ILE A 309 13.95 -7.82 16.35
CA ILE A 309 15.03 -7.61 15.38
C ILE A 309 15.95 -8.83 15.35
N MET A 310 16.05 -9.47 14.21
CA MET A 310 16.87 -10.65 14.03
C MET A 310 18.36 -10.29 13.88
N ALA A 311 19.25 -11.23 14.20
CA ALA A 311 20.69 -11.02 14.26
C ALA A 311 21.36 -10.70 12.92
N ASP A 312 20.69 -11.02 11.81
CA ASP A 312 21.09 -10.73 10.43
C ASP A 312 20.77 -9.29 9.99
N SER A 313 20.03 -8.55 10.81
CA SER A 313 19.75 -7.14 10.58
C SER A 313 20.87 -6.25 11.09
N MET A 314 21.35 -5.33 10.25
CA MET A 314 22.52 -4.50 10.57
C MET A 314 22.32 -3.03 10.22
N GLY A 315 22.83 -2.14 11.09
CA GLY A 315 22.77 -0.70 10.86
C GLY A 315 21.37 -0.13 10.94
N VAL A 316 20.46 -0.78 11.65
CA VAL A 316 19.14 -0.22 11.95
C VAL A 316 19.27 0.73 13.14
N VAL A 317 18.81 1.95 12.98
CA VAL A 317 18.89 3.01 14.00
C VAL A 317 17.46 3.32 14.47
N PHE A 318 17.21 3.09 15.76
CA PHE A 318 15.95 3.47 16.43
C PHE A 318 16.18 4.75 17.23
N ALA A 319 15.64 5.87 16.75
CA ALA A 319 15.83 7.16 17.42
C ALA A 319 14.49 7.87 17.68
N HIS A 320 14.43 8.63 18.79
CA HIS A 320 13.29 9.49 19.17
C HIS A 320 11.94 8.78 19.19
N ASN A 321 11.91 7.46 19.32
CA ASN A 321 10.66 6.69 19.38
C ASN A 321 10.09 6.69 20.79
N SER A 322 8.78 6.47 20.89
CA SER A 322 8.08 6.30 22.18
C SER A 322 7.58 4.87 22.34
N PHE A 323 8.05 4.18 23.36
CA PHE A 323 7.63 2.83 23.74
C PHE A 323 6.74 2.92 25.00
N VAL A 324 5.44 2.61 24.85
CA VAL A 324 4.45 2.83 25.91
C VAL A 324 3.64 1.57 26.18
N GLY A 325 3.86 0.94 27.32
CA GLY A 325 3.04 -0.18 27.82
C GLY A 325 3.07 -1.42 26.93
N ASN A 326 4.17 -1.67 26.20
CA ASN A 326 4.35 -2.90 25.44
C ASN A 326 4.73 -4.04 26.38
N THR A 327 4.32 -5.29 26.07
CA THR A 327 4.67 -6.45 26.90
C THR A 327 6.18 -6.74 26.82
N PHE A 328 6.75 -6.71 25.61
CA PHE A 328 8.17 -6.77 25.36
C PHE A 328 8.59 -5.55 24.54
N GLU A 329 9.62 -4.84 25.02
CA GLU A 329 10.11 -3.67 24.31
C GLU A 329 10.94 -4.08 23.08
N VAL A 330 12.00 -4.86 23.30
CA VAL A 330 12.87 -5.35 22.22
C VAL A 330 13.23 -6.81 22.47
N THR A 331 13.20 -7.61 21.40
CA THR A 331 13.76 -8.97 21.39
C THR A 331 14.69 -9.16 20.20
N THR A 332 15.68 -10.07 20.36
CA THR A 332 16.58 -10.49 19.31
C THR A 332 16.99 -11.94 19.55
N ASN A 333 17.26 -12.68 18.48
CA ASN A 333 17.78 -14.04 18.55
C ASN A 333 19.33 -14.09 18.60
N GLY A 334 19.99 -12.93 18.52
CA GLY A 334 21.45 -12.83 18.53
C GLY A 334 22.04 -12.53 19.89
N THR A 335 23.32 -12.92 20.10
CA THR A 335 24.11 -12.54 21.27
C THR A 335 24.86 -11.21 21.08
N ARG A 336 24.90 -10.72 19.85
CA ARG A 336 25.48 -9.42 19.45
C ARG A 336 24.50 -8.75 18.48
N SER A 337 24.50 -7.44 18.47
CA SER A 337 23.70 -6.64 17.53
C SER A 337 24.54 -5.48 16.99
N TYR A 338 24.39 -5.18 15.72
CA TYR A 338 24.98 -4.01 15.05
C TYR A 338 23.97 -2.89 14.84
N ASN A 339 22.90 -2.92 15.62
CA ASN A 339 21.81 -1.95 15.60
C ASN A 339 21.92 -1.02 16.81
N SER A 340 21.35 0.17 16.76
CA SER A 340 21.46 1.17 17.81
C SER A 340 20.13 1.75 18.23
N PHE A 341 20.04 2.11 19.51
CA PHE A 341 18.93 2.86 20.10
C PHE A 341 19.49 4.18 20.65
N LEU A 342 18.83 5.28 20.34
CA LEU A 342 19.29 6.61 20.71
C LEU A 342 18.10 7.52 21.01
N GLU A 343 18.11 8.13 22.19
CA GLU A 343 17.13 9.14 22.59
C GLU A 343 15.66 8.69 22.43
N ASN A 344 15.38 7.42 22.80
CA ASN A 344 14.01 6.92 22.82
C ASN A 344 13.38 7.11 24.19
N PHE A 345 12.07 7.30 24.23
CA PHE A 345 11.28 7.26 25.44
C PHE A 345 10.78 5.85 25.74
N TRP A 346 10.99 5.38 26.97
CA TRP A 346 10.59 4.06 27.45
C TRP A 346 9.69 4.22 28.67
N SER A 347 8.44 3.81 28.62
CA SER A 347 7.51 3.95 29.77
C SER A 347 7.98 3.22 31.02
N ASP A 348 8.80 2.19 30.86
CA ASP A 348 9.35 1.37 31.94
C ASP A 348 10.74 1.81 32.41
N TYR A 349 11.31 2.88 31.81
CA TYR A 349 12.58 3.43 32.25
C TYR A 349 12.49 3.98 33.67
N ARG A 350 13.50 3.64 34.51
CA ARG A 350 13.57 3.99 35.93
C ARG A 350 14.84 4.74 36.30
N GLY A 351 15.58 5.22 35.31
CA GLY A 351 16.77 6.03 35.56
C GLY A 351 16.43 7.44 36.08
N TYR A 352 17.46 8.23 36.28
CA TYR A 352 17.41 9.60 36.76
C TYR A 352 18.09 10.55 35.77
N ASP A 353 17.82 11.83 35.90
CA ASP A 353 18.37 12.94 35.12
C ASP A 353 18.85 13.98 36.14
N LEU A 354 20.15 13.96 36.47
CA LEU A 354 20.75 14.79 37.51
C LEU A 354 20.95 16.23 37.03
N ASP A 355 21.34 16.39 35.79
CA ASP A 355 21.60 17.72 35.21
C ASP A 355 20.33 18.38 34.60
N ARG A 356 19.19 17.68 34.63
CA ARG A 356 17.87 18.13 34.18
C ARG A 356 17.84 18.57 32.71
N ASN A 357 18.59 17.88 31.88
CA ASN A 357 18.64 18.12 30.43
C ASN A 357 17.54 17.37 29.65
N GLY A 358 16.74 16.55 30.33
CA GLY A 358 15.66 15.74 29.74
C GLY A 358 16.11 14.37 29.23
N VAL A 359 17.39 14.03 29.39
CA VAL A 359 18.00 12.77 29.04
C VAL A 359 18.42 12.03 30.31
N GLY A 360 18.14 10.74 30.39
CA GLY A 360 18.52 9.94 31.56
C GLY A 360 20.01 9.62 31.58
N ASP A 361 20.62 9.75 32.75
CA ASP A 361 22.05 9.49 32.97
C ASP A 361 22.40 7.99 33.05
N VAL A 362 21.39 7.12 33.14
CA VAL A 362 21.56 5.67 33.23
C VAL A 362 21.06 5.05 31.93
N PRO A 363 21.90 4.24 31.24
CA PRO A 363 21.47 3.58 30.01
C PRO A 363 20.27 2.66 30.23
N HIS A 364 19.28 2.70 29.34
CA HIS A 364 18.18 1.75 29.30
C HIS A 364 18.58 0.49 28.48
N ARG A 365 18.24 -0.68 28.99
CA ARG A 365 18.46 -1.97 28.31
C ARG A 365 17.12 -2.60 27.97
N PRO A 366 16.63 -2.45 26.73
CA PRO A 366 15.27 -2.86 26.36
C PRO A 366 15.10 -4.38 26.20
N VAL A 367 16.21 -5.13 26.09
CA VAL A 367 16.18 -6.60 25.99
C VAL A 367 16.23 -7.19 27.39
N ARG A 368 15.13 -7.71 27.88
CA ARG A 368 15.03 -8.34 29.21
C ARG A 368 15.31 -9.85 29.13
N LEU A 369 15.73 -10.45 30.24
CA LEU A 369 16.06 -11.87 30.33
C LEU A 369 14.86 -12.76 29.94
N PHE A 370 13.64 -12.40 30.39
CA PHE A 370 12.45 -13.14 30.03
C PHE A 370 12.13 -13.06 28.53
N ALA A 371 12.40 -11.94 27.88
CA ALA A 371 12.25 -11.79 26.43
C ALA A 371 13.19 -12.75 25.66
N VAL A 372 14.42 -12.91 26.11
CA VAL A 372 15.37 -13.89 25.56
C VAL A 372 14.90 -15.33 25.79
N LEU A 373 14.34 -15.61 26.97
CA LEU A 373 13.78 -16.94 27.26
C LEU A 373 12.62 -17.28 26.33
N VAL A 374 11.69 -16.35 26.13
CA VAL A 374 10.54 -16.54 25.24
C VAL A 374 10.97 -16.66 23.78
N GLU A 375 11.99 -15.92 23.33
CA GLU A 375 12.50 -16.04 21.96
C GLU A 375 13.09 -17.44 21.69
N ARG A 376 13.74 -18.06 22.71
CA ARG A 376 14.29 -19.42 22.61
C ARG A 376 13.25 -20.51 22.84
N TYR A 377 12.30 -20.25 23.75
CA TYR A 377 11.27 -21.20 24.18
C TYR A 377 9.89 -20.48 24.20
N PRO A 378 9.18 -20.40 23.07
CA PRO A 378 7.88 -19.69 22.97
C PRO A 378 6.84 -20.15 23.99
N GLN A 379 6.92 -21.41 24.44
CA GLN A 379 6.03 -21.96 25.47
C GLN A 379 6.14 -21.23 26.82
N ALA A 380 7.27 -20.57 27.07
CA ALA A 380 7.48 -19.78 28.30
C ALA A 380 6.48 -18.61 28.43
N LEU A 381 5.79 -18.23 27.33
CA LEU A 381 4.70 -17.24 27.37
C LEU A 381 3.59 -17.59 28.38
N ILE A 382 3.40 -18.88 28.72
CA ILE A 382 2.44 -19.31 29.74
C ILE A 382 2.79 -18.72 31.14
N LEU A 383 4.05 -18.33 31.36
CA LEU A 383 4.52 -17.74 32.61
C LEU A 383 4.25 -16.22 32.67
N LEU A 384 3.75 -15.60 31.61
CA LEU A 384 3.31 -14.21 31.64
C LEU A 384 2.30 -14.01 32.78
N ARG A 385 2.52 -12.98 33.59
CA ARG A 385 1.72 -12.67 34.78
C ARG A 385 1.84 -13.68 35.92
N SER A 386 2.85 -14.54 35.93
CA SER A 386 3.15 -15.42 37.05
C SER A 386 4.03 -14.74 38.10
N PRO A 387 3.97 -15.18 39.38
CA PRO A 387 4.92 -14.71 40.40
C PRO A 387 6.38 -14.94 40.04
N PHE A 388 6.66 -15.96 39.21
CA PHE A 388 8.00 -16.22 38.67
C PHE A 388 8.53 -15.04 37.86
N LEU A 389 7.71 -14.46 36.98
CA LEU A 389 8.12 -13.30 36.19
C LEU A 389 8.37 -12.08 37.06
N GLU A 390 7.53 -11.83 38.06
CA GLU A 390 7.74 -10.73 39.03
C GLU A 390 9.05 -10.89 39.80
N MET A 391 9.37 -12.11 40.21
CA MET A 391 10.66 -12.42 40.86
C MET A 391 11.85 -12.22 39.90
N LEU A 392 11.70 -12.60 38.63
CA LEU A 392 12.74 -12.43 37.61
C LEU A 392 12.98 -10.95 37.34
N ASP A 393 11.93 -10.15 37.18
CA ASP A 393 12.01 -8.70 37.01
C ASP A 393 12.67 -8.02 38.22
N LEU A 394 12.37 -8.49 39.44
CA LEU A 394 13.00 -8.00 40.65
C LEU A 394 14.49 -8.37 40.65
N ALA A 395 14.83 -9.59 40.29
CA ALA A 395 16.22 -10.04 40.22
C ALA A 395 17.05 -9.23 39.21
N GLU A 396 16.50 -8.92 38.02
CA GLU A 396 17.16 -8.05 37.04
C GLU A 396 17.40 -6.64 37.56
N ARG A 397 16.46 -6.10 38.37
CA ARG A 397 16.61 -4.77 38.99
C ARG A 397 17.70 -4.74 40.07
N VAL A 398 17.80 -5.79 40.89
CA VAL A 398 18.77 -5.87 41.98
C VAL A 398 20.14 -6.27 41.46
N ILE A 399 20.21 -7.10 40.44
CA ILE A 399 21.42 -7.65 39.85
C ILE A 399 21.48 -7.30 38.36
N PRO A 400 21.88 -6.09 37.99
CA PRO A 400 21.82 -5.60 36.58
C PRO A 400 22.70 -6.40 35.61
N ILE A 401 23.60 -7.26 36.09
CA ILE A 401 24.42 -8.15 35.25
C ILE A 401 23.60 -9.26 34.59
N LEU A 402 22.39 -9.55 35.14
CA LEU A 402 21.47 -10.54 34.56
C LEU A 402 20.81 -10.02 33.28
N THR A 403 20.64 -8.71 33.16
CA THR A 403 20.05 -8.10 31.97
C THR A 403 21.01 -8.18 30.79
N PRO A 404 20.61 -8.76 29.64
CA PRO A 404 21.46 -8.90 28.48
C PRO A 404 22.01 -7.54 28.00
N ARG A 405 23.31 -7.51 27.64
CA ARG A 405 23.99 -6.30 27.14
C ARG A 405 24.01 -6.22 25.61
N VAL A 406 23.07 -6.88 24.94
CA VAL A 406 23.04 -6.97 23.48
C VAL A 406 22.73 -5.63 22.84
N LEU A 407 21.78 -4.89 23.43
CA LEU A 407 21.31 -3.59 22.98
C LEU A 407 21.11 -2.66 24.17
N ALA A 408 21.45 -1.39 23.99
CA ALA A 408 21.23 -0.36 25.02
C ALA A 408 20.93 0.99 24.35
N ASP A 409 20.03 1.76 24.97
CA ASP A 409 19.86 3.17 24.72
C ASP A 409 20.68 3.92 25.78
N TYR A 410 21.75 4.56 25.36
CA TYR A 410 22.66 5.27 26.26
C TYR A 410 22.17 6.66 26.65
N ARG A 411 21.14 7.15 25.96
CA ARG A 411 20.56 8.50 26.18
C ARG A 411 19.05 8.45 26.18
N PRO A 412 18.42 7.62 27.05
CA PRO A 412 16.96 7.49 27.08
C PRO A 412 16.30 8.82 27.47
N LEU A 413 15.19 9.15 26.83
CA LEU A 413 14.44 10.36 27.14
C LEU A 413 13.61 10.20 28.41
N MET A 414 13.59 11.23 29.26
CA MET A 414 12.75 11.28 30.46
C MET A 414 11.28 11.55 30.16
N ARG A 415 10.97 12.07 28.98
CA ARG A 415 9.60 12.37 28.53
C ARG A 415 9.41 11.95 27.10
N SER A 416 8.18 11.50 26.78
CA SER A 416 7.81 11.16 25.40
C SER A 416 7.98 12.37 24.49
N PRO A 417 8.67 12.25 23.35
CA PRO A 417 8.60 13.25 22.29
C PRO A 417 7.13 13.53 21.90
N ARG A 418 6.83 14.74 21.52
CA ARG A 418 5.46 15.17 21.15
C ARG A 418 5.05 14.63 19.78
#